data_58c8b5b7acc774e2d454f5d612c10d42
#
_entry.id   58c8b5b7acc774e2d454f5d612c10d42
#
_cell.length_a   1.000
_cell.length_b   1.000
_cell.length_c   1.000
_cell.angle_alpha   90.00
_cell.angle_beta   90.00
_cell.angle_gamma   90.00
#
_symmetry.space_group_name_H-M   'P 1'
#
loop_
_entity.id
_entity.type
_entity.pdbx_description
1 polymer ?
#
loop_
_entity_poly.entity_id
_entity_poly.type
_entity_poly.pdbx_seq_one_letter_code
_entity_poly.pdbx_strand_id
1 'polypeptide(L)'
;MADNSVTIVGNLTREPELRYTGSGRGMAQFGVAVNRRWQNRQSGEWEEQVSFFNVTAWGDLGENCAASLAKGSRVIVNGRLEQRSYETQQGEKRSVVEIIADEVGPSLRWAQATVTRNERTGGEGGQASGRSVPNEDAGTAPAYSSTDEEPF
;
A
#
# COMPACT_ATOMS: atom_id res chain seq x y z
N MET A 1 23.71 3.10 12.36
CA MET A 1 23.01 2.01 11.67
C MET A 1 22.67 2.49 10.27
N ALA A 2 23.07 1.76 9.24
CA ALA A 2 22.71 2.10 7.86
C ALA A 2 21.30 1.63 7.59
N ASP A 3 20.52 2.47 6.95
CA ASP A 3 19.15 2.19 6.59
C ASP A 3 18.90 2.56 5.12
N ASN A 4 17.94 1.92 4.50
CA ASN A 4 17.52 2.25 3.16
C ASN A 4 16.00 2.44 3.09
N SER A 5 15.58 3.30 2.21
CA SER A 5 14.17 3.55 1.93
C SER A 5 13.98 3.73 0.44
N VAL A 6 12.93 3.16 -0.08
CA VAL A 6 12.56 3.29 -1.47
C VAL A 6 11.06 3.53 -1.58
N THR A 7 10.70 4.39 -2.50
CA THR A 7 9.30 4.62 -2.86
C THR A 7 9.14 4.41 -4.35
N ILE A 8 8.20 3.56 -4.74
CA ILE A 8 7.87 3.33 -6.14
C ILE A 8 6.39 3.59 -6.38
N VAL A 9 6.08 3.99 -7.58
CA VAL A 9 4.71 4.16 -8.08
C VAL A 9 4.59 3.38 -9.37
N GLY A 10 3.63 2.50 -9.44
CA GLY A 10 3.42 1.67 -10.61
C GLY A 10 2.15 0.86 -10.53
N ASN A 11 2.01 -0.07 -11.43
CA ASN A 11 0.81 -0.89 -11.57
C ASN A 11 1.10 -2.34 -11.19
N LEU A 12 0.17 -2.97 -10.48
CA LEU A 12 0.28 -4.39 -10.16
C LEU A 12 0.27 -5.23 -11.44
N THR A 13 1.22 -6.15 -11.52
CA THR A 13 1.35 -7.07 -12.65
C THR A 13 0.49 -8.32 -12.52
N ARG A 14 0.05 -8.60 -11.30
CA ARG A 14 -0.78 -9.76 -10.94
C ARG A 14 -1.58 -9.45 -9.68
N GLU A 15 -2.59 -10.28 -9.41
CA GLU A 15 -3.29 -10.25 -8.14
C GLU A 15 -2.32 -10.50 -6.98
N PRO A 16 -2.44 -9.79 -5.85
CA PRO A 16 -1.65 -10.11 -4.68
C PRO A 16 -1.91 -11.54 -4.20
N GLU A 17 -0.85 -12.27 -3.95
CA GLU A 17 -0.90 -13.61 -3.42
C GLU A 17 -0.73 -13.59 -1.91
N LEU A 18 -1.79 -13.93 -1.19
CA LEU A 18 -1.79 -13.98 0.27
C LEU A 18 -1.45 -15.38 0.76
N ARG A 19 -0.45 -15.47 1.59
CA ARG A 19 -0.03 -16.69 2.27
C ARG A 19 0.11 -16.46 3.76
N TYR A 20 0.01 -17.53 4.53
CA TYR A 20 0.23 -17.51 5.97
C TYR A 20 1.43 -18.38 6.31
N THR A 21 2.30 -17.84 7.18
CA THR A 21 3.42 -18.62 7.71
C THR A 21 2.94 -19.64 8.73
N GLY A 22 3.81 -20.58 9.11
CA GLY A 22 3.49 -21.58 10.14
C GLY A 22 3.09 -20.98 11.49
N SER A 23 3.50 -19.74 11.78
CA SER A 23 3.08 -18.99 12.97
C SER A 23 1.76 -18.23 12.80
N GLY A 24 1.12 -18.34 11.64
CA GLY A 24 -0.14 -17.67 11.34
C GLY A 24 -0.02 -16.21 10.88
N ARG A 25 1.18 -15.75 10.58
CA ARG A 25 1.41 -14.38 10.08
C ARG A 25 1.10 -14.30 8.59
N GLY A 26 0.27 -13.35 8.21
CA GLY A 26 -0.06 -13.08 6.82
C GLY A 26 1.09 -12.45 6.05
N MET A 27 1.22 -12.81 4.79
CA MET A 27 2.19 -12.26 3.86
C MET A 27 1.57 -12.16 2.48
N ALA A 28 1.53 -10.97 1.91
CA ALA A 28 1.11 -10.77 0.54
C ALA A 28 2.31 -10.47 -0.36
N GLN A 29 2.34 -11.12 -1.50
CA GLN A 29 3.36 -10.89 -2.52
C GLN A 29 2.71 -10.45 -3.82
N PHE A 30 3.26 -9.43 -4.42
CA PHE A 30 2.81 -8.92 -5.70
C PHE A 30 3.94 -8.25 -6.47
N GLY A 31 3.77 -8.15 -7.77
CA GLY A 31 4.70 -7.45 -8.64
C GLY A 31 4.18 -6.07 -8.99
N VAL A 32 5.07 -5.12 -9.09
CA VAL A 32 4.77 -3.75 -9.53
C VAL A 32 5.63 -3.40 -10.74
N ALA A 33 4.97 -3.01 -11.82
CA ALA A 33 5.60 -2.50 -13.01
C ALA A 33 5.69 -0.97 -12.93
N VAL A 34 6.91 -0.46 -12.97
CA VAL A 34 7.18 0.97 -12.96
C VAL A 34 7.58 1.39 -14.36
N ASN A 35 6.76 2.20 -15.00
CA ASN A 35 7.01 2.70 -16.33
C ASN A 35 7.72 4.04 -16.26
N ARG A 36 8.81 4.12 -16.97
CA ARG A 36 9.56 5.35 -17.16
C ARG A 36 9.55 5.71 -18.63
N ARG A 37 9.18 6.94 -18.93
CA ARG A 37 9.16 7.47 -20.28
C ARG A 37 9.97 8.74 -20.35
N TRP A 38 10.82 8.84 -21.36
CA TRP A 38 11.61 10.04 -21.59
C TRP A 38 11.78 10.28 -23.09
N GLN A 39 12.10 11.50 -23.44
CA GLN A 39 12.41 11.86 -24.80
C GLN A 39 13.93 11.81 -25.03
N ASN A 40 14.35 11.09 -26.03
CA ASN A 40 15.74 11.06 -26.45
C ASN A 40 16.10 12.41 -27.07
N ARG A 41 17.08 13.10 -26.50
CA ARG A 41 17.49 14.42 -26.94
C ARG A 41 18.20 14.41 -28.32
N GLN A 42 18.78 13.27 -28.69
CA GLN A 42 19.50 13.14 -29.97
C GLN A 42 18.57 12.80 -31.12
N SER A 43 17.61 11.92 -30.94
CA SER A 43 16.66 11.49 -31.95
C SER A 43 15.31 12.19 -31.93
N GLY A 44 14.96 12.83 -30.78
CA GLY A 44 13.66 13.41 -30.58
C GLY A 44 12.55 12.38 -30.34
N GLU A 45 12.87 11.09 -30.36
CA GLU A 45 11.93 10.02 -30.16
C GLU A 45 11.65 9.77 -28.66
N TRP A 46 10.44 9.30 -28.38
CA TRP A 46 10.07 8.87 -27.04
C TRP A 46 10.51 7.45 -26.80
N GLU A 47 11.22 7.26 -25.69
CA GLU A 47 11.66 5.95 -25.23
C GLU A 47 10.92 5.58 -23.97
N GLU A 48 10.66 4.30 -23.79
CA GLU A 48 9.97 3.76 -22.62
C GLU A 48 10.76 2.59 -22.05
N GLN A 49 10.84 2.56 -20.74
CA GLN A 49 11.44 1.46 -20.00
C GLN A 49 10.50 1.03 -18.89
N VAL A 50 10.33 -0.27 -18.75
CA VAL A 50 9.53 -0.86 -17.67
C VAL A 50 10.47 -1.60 -16.72
N SER A 51 10.38 -1.27 -15.46
CA SER A 51 11.09 -1.99 -14.39
C SER A 51 10.09 -2.75 -13.55
N PHE A 52 10.42 -4.00 -13.20
CA PHE A 52 9.58 -4.87 -12.41
C PHE A 52 10.17 -5.05 -11.02
N PHE A 53 9.35 -4.82 -10.01
CA PHE A 53 9.74 -4.99 -8.62
C PHE A 53 8.84 -6.00 -7.94
N ASN A 54 9.42 -6.88 -7.14
CA ASN A 54 8.68 -7.76 -6.25
C ASN A 54 8.50 -7.07 -4.90
N VAL A 55 7.27 -7.05 -4.43
CA VAL A 55 6.89 -6.43 -3.17
C VAL A 55 6.32 -7.49 -2.24
N THR A 56 6.77 -7.47 -1.01
CA THR A 56 6.25 -8.30 0.07
C THR A 56 5.70 -7.40 1.17
N ALA A 57 4.46 -7.63 1.54
CA ALA A 57 3.79 -6.92 2.62
C ALA A 57 3.39 -7.90 3.72
N TRP A 58 3.82 -7.64 4.95
CA TRP A 58 3.63 -8.52 6.10
C TRP A 58 2.47 -8.10 6.98
N GLY A 59 1.84 -9.06 7.61
CA GLY A 59 0.81 -8.85 8.62
C GLY A 59 -0.46 -8.23 8.05
N ASP A 60 -1.04 -7.31 8.80
CA ASP A 60 -2.28 -6.65 8.43
C ASP A 60 -2.16 -5.88 7.11
N LEU A 61 -1.01 -5.27 6.86
CA LEU A 61 -0.74 -4.60 5.60
C LEU A 61 -0.89 -5.57 4.42
N GLY A 62 -0.34 -6.77 4.53
CA GLY A 62 -0.44 -7.81 3.50
C GLY A 62 -1.88 -8.26 3.28
N GLU A 63 -2.61 -8.50 4.34
CA GLU A 63 -4.03 -8.90 4.27
C GLU A 63 -4.87 -7.81 3.60
N ASN A 64 -4.64 -6.56 3.98
CA ASN A 64 -5.34 -5.41 3.40
C ASN A 64 -4.99 -5.20 1.92
N CYS A 65 -3.74 -5.41 1.54
CA CYS A 65 -3.34 -5.38 0.13
C CYS A 65 -4.07 -6.44 -0.69
N ALA A 66 -4.15 -7.66 -0.17
CA ALA A 66 -4.84 -8.75 -0.85
C ALA A 66 -6.35 -8.48 -1.00
N ALA A 67 -6.95 -7.84 0.00
CA ALA A 67 -8.37 -7.51 -0.02
C ALA A 67 -8.71 -6.32 -0.92
N SER A 68 -7.75 -5.43 -1.17
CA SER A 68 -8.01 -4.12 -1.78
C SER A 68 -7.47 -3.98 -3.19
N LEU A 69 -6.40 -4.70 -3.53
CA LEU A 69 -5.68 -4.49 -4.79
C LEU A 69 -5.93 -5.64 -5.76
N ALA A 70 -5.94 -5.30 -7.03
CA ALA A 70 -6.10 -6.24 -8.13
C ALA A 70 -5.03 -6.01 -9.19
N LYS A 71 -4.85 -6.95 -10.08
CA LYS A 71 -4.00 -6.78 -11.26
C LYS A 71 -4.37 -5.49 -11.99
N GLY A 72 -3.37 -4.68 -12.30
CA GLY A 72 -3.54 -3.40 -12.96
C GLY A 72 -3.78 -2.22 -12.03
N SER A 73 -4.01 -2.43 -10.75
CA SER A 73 -4.13 -1.34 -9.77
C SER A 73 -2.86 -0.51 -9.71
N ARG A 74 -3.01 0.81 -9.79
CA ARG A 74 -1.89 1.72 -9.61
C ARG A 74 -1.69 1.99 -8.13
N VAL A 75 -0.48 1.77 -7.65
CA VAL A 75 -0.15 1.85 -6.24
C VAL A 75 1.10 2.66 -5.98
N ILE A 76 1.17 3.19 -4.77
CA ILE A 76 2.37 3.78 -4.20
C ILE A 76 2.85 2.83 -3.12
N VAL A 77 4.10 2.40 -3.23
CA VAL A 77 4.72 1.49 -2.26
C VAL A 77 5.93 2.18 -1.67
N ASN A 78 5.97 2.27 -0.36
CA ASN A 78 7.13 2.69 0.39
C ASN A 78 7.63 1.53 1.25
N GLY A 79 8.93 1.34 1.27
CA GLY A 79 9.54 0.29 2.05
C GLY A 79 11.06 0.31 1.96
N ARG A 80 11.65 -0.82 2.25
CA ARG A 80 13.11 -1.02 2.16
C ARG A 80 13.44 -2.09 1.14
N LEU A 81 14.59 -1.97 0.54
CA LEU A 81 15.15 -3.03 -0.30
C LEU A 81 15.78 -4.09 0.59
N GLU A 82 15.49 -5.32 0.29
CA GLU A 82 16.09 -6.47 0.94
C GLU A 82 16.61 -7.43 -0.12
N GLN A 83 17.85 -7.81 0.01
CA GLN A 83 18.47 -8.80 -0.84
C GLN A 83 18.58 -10.11 -0.09
N ARG A 84 18.17 -11.19 -0.73
CA ARG A 84 18.41 -12.54 -0.22
C ARG A 84 19.04 -13.40 -1.29
N SER A 85 19.89 -14.28 -0.86
CA SER A 85 20.52 -15.28 -1.72
C SER A 85 19.94 -16.64 -1.41
N TYR A 86 19.71 -17.42 -2.45
CA TYR A 86 19.27 -18.79 -2.33
C TYR A 86 20.02 -19.67 -3.31
N GLU A 87 20.07 -20.94 -3.02
CA GLU A 87 20.70 -21.95 -3.87
C GLU A 87 19.60 -22.75 -4.59
N THR A 88 19.72 -22.87 -5.91
CA THR A 88 18.81 -23.67 -6.70
C THR A 88 19.10 -25.16 -6.50
N GLN A 89 18.16 -26.02 -6.89
CA GLN A 89 18.36 -27.48 -6.85
C GLN A 89 19.54 -27.95 -7.69
N GLN A 90 20.00 -27.13 -8.63
CA GLN A 90 21.17 -27.41 -9.46
C GLN A 90 22.48 -26.88 -8.89
N GLY A 91 22.48 -26.33 -7.67
CA GLY A 91 23.65 -25.81 -7.00
C GLY A 91 24.06 -24.40 -7.41
N GLU A 92 23.25 -23.70 -8.18
CA GLU A 92 23.51 -22.31 -8.55
C GLU A 92 23.04 -21.35 -7.46
N LYS A 93 23.93 -20.42 -7.10
CA LYS A 93 23.59 -19.34 -6.19
C LYS A 93 22.88 -18.21 -6.95
N ARG A 94 21.70 -17.87 -6.51
CA ARG A 94 20.94 -16.74 -7.06
C ARG A 94 20.63 -15.73 -5.97
N SER A 95 20.63 -14.46 -6.34
CA SER A 95 20.19 -13.41 -5.45
C SER A 95 18.93 -12.73 -6.00
N VAL A 96 18.06 -12.37 -5.09
CA VAL A 96 16.79 -11.68 -5.37
C VAL A 96 16.76 -10.43 -4.52
N VAL A 97 16.40 -9.31 -5.16
CA VAL A 97 16.13 -8.06 -4.46
C VAL A 97 14.63 -7.84 -4.46
N GLU A 98 14.06 -7.63 -3.30
CA GLU A 98 12.65 -7.36 -3.11
C GLU A 98 12.43 -6.11 -2.26
N ILE A 99 11.24 -5.54 -2.34
CA ILE A 99 10.83 -4.44 -1.49
C ILE A 99 9.97 -5.02 -0.38
N ILE A 100 10.40 -4.81 0.85
CA ILE A 100 9.57 -5.10 2.02
C ILE A 100 8.79 -3.84 2.33
N ALA A 101 7.49 -3.89 2.09
CA ALA A 101 6.63 -2.72 2.21
C ALA A 101 6.39 -2.32 3.66
N ASP A 102 6.52 -1.04 3.92
CA ASP A 102 6.07 -0.41 5.16
C ASP A 102 4.70 0.25 4.98
N GLU A 103 4.48 0.85 3.81
CA GLU A 103 3.23 1.48 3.44
C GLU A 103 2.85 1.15 1.99
N VAL A 104 1.59 0.87 1.77
CA VAL A 104 1.02 0.64 0.43
C VAL A 104 -0.30 1.36 0.35
N GLY A 105 -0.53 2.06 -0.73
CA GLY A 105 -1.79 2.71 -1.00
C GLY A 105 -2.12 2.77 -2.47
N PRO A 106 -3.40 2.85 -2.83
CA PRO A 106 -3.80 3.11 -4.21
C PRO A 106 -3.45 4.54 -4.61
N SER A 107 -3.02 4.72 -5.86
CA SER A 107 -2.83 6.05 -6.41
C SER A 107 -4.18 6.61 -6.86
N LEU A 108 -4.49 7.83 -6.45
CA LEU A 108 -5.72 8.52 -6.84
C LEU A 108 -5.54 9.40 -8.07
N ARG A 109 -4.43 9.28 -8.75
CA ARG A 109 -4.15 10.11 -9.92
C ARG A 109 -5.20 9.92 -11.02
N TRP A 110 -5.66 8.69 -11.23
CA TRP A 110 -6.64 8.35 -12.27
C TRP A 110 -7.79 7.49 -11.76
N ALA A 111 -7.93 7.35 -10.46
CA ALA A 111 -8.96 6.51 -9.86
C ALA A 111 -9.45 7.09 -8.56
N GLN A 112 -10.60 6.63 -8.14
CA GLN A 112 -11.19 6.92 -6.83
C GLN A 112 -11.07 5.68 -5.95
N ALA A 113 -10.95 5.89 -4.66
CA ALA A 113 -10.93 4.81 -3.69
C ALA A 113 -11.82 5.13 -2.50
N THR A 114 -12.47 4.11 -1.99
CA THR A 114 -13.22 4.19 -0.73
C THR A 114 -12.41 3.46 0.34
N VAL A 115 -12.19 4.12 1.46
CA VAL A 115 -11.42 3.57 2.56
C VAL A 115 -12.37 3.08 3.65
N THR A 116 -12.25 1.80 3.98
CA THR A 116 -12.94 1.19 5.10
C THR A 116 -11.91 0.88 6.18
N ARG A 117 -12.10 1.48 7.33
CA ARG A 117 -11.20 1.28 8.45
C ARG A 117 -11.45 -0.07 9.09
N ASN A 118 -10.39 -0.83 9.29
CA ASN A 118 -10.48 -2.10 9.99
C ASN A 118 -10.75 -1.87 11.48
N GLU A 119 -11.54 -2.76 12.07
CA GLU A 119 -11.72 -2.79 13.52
C GLU A 119 -10.41 -3.21 14.18
N ARG A 120 -10.05 -2.52 15.25
CA ARG A 120 -8.91 -2.93 16.05
C ARG A 120 -9.29 -4.18 16.84
N THR A 121 -8.84 -5.33 16.38
CA THR A 121 -8.87 -6.56 17.16
C THR A 121 -7.64 -6.60 18.05
N GLY A 122 -7.83 -6.46 19.34
CA GLY A 122 -6.73 -6.62 20.28
C GLY A 122 -6.50 -5.43 21.19
N GLY A 123 -7.51 -5.07 21.90
CA GLY A 123 -7.46 -4.25 23.08
C GLY A 123 -8.45 -4.82 24.05
N GLU A 124 -8.03 -5.71 24.89
CA GLU A 124 -8.79 -6.01 26.10
C GLU A 124 -8.94 -4.72 26.88
N GLY A 125 -10.17 -4.33 27.15
CA GLY A 125 -10.48 -3.27 28.08
C GLY A 125 -10.70 -1.91 27.46
N GLY A 126 -11.63 -1.84 26.58
CA GLY A 126 -12.35 -0.63 26.26
C GLY A 126 -13.83 -0.93 26.25
N GLN A 127 -14.37 -1.21 27.42
CA GLN A 127 -15.78 -0.98 27.59
C GLN A 127 -16.02 0.49 27.28
N ALA A 128 -16.45 0.75 26.07
CA ALA A 128 -17.17 1.95 25.79
C ALA A 128 -18.44 1.87 26.64
N SER A 129 -18.36 2.35 27.86
CA SER A 129 -19.55 2.68 28.60
C SER A 129 -20.27 3.69 27.73
N GLY A 130 -21.30 3.22 27.08
CA GLY A 130 -22.29 4.06 26.47
C GLY A 130 -22.86 4.96 27.56
N ARG A 131 -22.28 6.12 27.72
CA ARG A 131 -23.02 7.22 28.30
C ARG A 131 -23.99 7.66 27.22
N SER A 132 -25.16 7.08 27.29
CA SER A 132 -26.34 7.72 26.75
C SER A 132 -26.48 9.07 27.46
N VAL A 133 -26.11 10.10 26.75
CA VAL A 133 -26.45 11.46 27.16
C VAL A 133 -27.95 11.57 26.96
N PRO A 134 -28.73 11.86 27.99
CA PRO A 134 -30.13 12.15 27.76
C PRO A 134 -30.20 13.38 26.89
N ASN A 135 -30.91 13.22 25.80
CA ASN A 135 -31.23 14.32 24.91
C ASN A 135 -32.26 15.17 25.65
N GLU A 136 -31.82 16.23 26.27
CA GLU A 136 -32.73 17.30 26.67
C GLU A 136 -32.37 18.55 25.91
N ASP A 137 -33.38 18.94 25.20
CA ASP A 137 -33.67 20.27 24.67
C ASP A 137 -33.11 20.63 23.31
N ALA A 138 -34.07 20.64 22.40
CA ALA A 138 -33.95 21.28 21.11
C ALA A 138 -33.76 22.79 21.28
N GLY A 139 -32.49 23.17 21.37
CA GLY A 139 -32.07 24.53 21.18
C GLY A 139 -31.61 24.72 19.74
N THR A 140 -32.31 25.55 19.05
CA THR A 140 -32.03 26.06 17.71
C THR A 140 -30.53 26.22 17.48
N ALA A 141 -29.97 25.40 16.63
CA ALA A 141 -28.63 25.59 16.13
C ALA A 141 -28.60 26.80 15.21
N PRO A 142 -27.70 27.76 15.41
CA PRO A 142 -27.50 28.79 14.43
C PRO A 142 -26.91 28.17 13.16
N ALA A 143 -27.54 28.48 12.06
CA ALA A 143 -27.02 28.14 10.75
C ALA A 143 -25.67 28.82 10.58
N TYR A 144 -24.61 28.04 10.63
CA TYR A 144 -23.34 28.48 10.11
C TYR A 144 -23.38 28.36 8.61
N SER A 145 -23.48 29.48 7.95
CA SER A 145 -23.13 29.55 6.54
C SER A 145 -21.63 29.37 6.46
N SER A 146 -21.20 28.18 6.15
CA SER A 146 -19.81 27.94 5.84
C SER A 146 -19.55 28.42 4.43
N THR A 147 -19.16 29.66 4.32
CA THR A 147 -18.31 30.12 3.27
C THR A 147 -16.89 30.14 3.84
N ASP A 148 -16.31 28.98 3.95
CA ASP A 148 -14.88 28.86 4.06
C ASP A 148 -14.42 27.90 3.00
N GLU A 149 -14.03 28.51 1.91
CA GLU A 149 -13.07 27.90 1.02
C GLU A 149 -11.79 27.74 1.81
N GLU A 150 -11.45 26.53 2.14
CA GLU A 150 -10.11 26.25 2.59
C GLU A 150 -9.19 26.25 1.37
N PRO A 151 -8.24 27.17 1.32
CA PRO A 151 -7.19 27.05 0.33
C PRO A 151 -6.24 25.96 0.79
N PHE A 152 -6.15 24.93 -0.01
CA PHE A 152 -5.16 23.90 0.20
C PHE A 152 -4.02 24.30 -0.60
#